data_8c5ae1d0d9dc8dce7f676fd6d30a5e73
#
_entry.id   8c5ae1d0d9dc8dce7f676fd6d30a5e73
#
_cell.length_a   1.000
_cell.length_b   1.000
_cell.length_c   1.000
_cell.angle_alpha   90.00
_cell.angle_beta   90.00
_cell.angle_gamma   90.00
#
_symmetry.space_group_name_H-M   'P 1'
#
loop_
_entity.id
_entity.type
_entity.pdbx_description
1 polymer ?
#
loop_
_entity_poly.entity_id
_entity_poly.type
_entity_poly.pdbx_seq_one_letter_code
_entity_poly.pdbx_strand_id
1 'polypeptide(L)'
;MQKIKIVLAGTPAFAVPVFEQVIQNFDVIALISQPDRPANRGYKLEPTPTKLLAEKYNIPLFQPNKISEIYDSLAEMDFDIFLTCAFGQIIPEKVLKLPNLAALNVHGSLLPKYRGAAPIQYALWNGDTETGITLMHMVKAMDAGDMIVKAKLEILPTDTSDTLFSKLSSLAASNIVTWLSNFAKGKYQAEVQDETLVTFSPKLNKEDSYLNPEFSTEEAFNRIRAFSSNPGCYYLINEKRVKIYYASKQKVPNAIKLDFANGSLWATDYQFETKKRVKIG
;
A
#
# COMPACT_ATOMS: atom_id res chain seq x y z
N MET A 1 4.29 -13.29 31.87
CA MET A 1 3.31 -12.45 31.14
C MET A 1 2.75 -13.28 30.02
N GLN A 2 1.45 -13.36 29.89
CA GLN A 2 0.80 -14.02 28.75
C GLN A 2 1.21 -13.31 27.46
N LYS A 3 1.62 -14.06 26.42
CA LYS A 3 1.95 -13.46 25.14
C LYS A 3 0.69 -12.86 24.52
N ILE A 4 0.81 -11.67 23.95
CA ILE A 4 -0.29 -11.00 23.25
C ILE A 4 -0.66 -11.82 22.02
N LYS A 5 -1.91 -12.21 21.93
CA LYS A 5 -2.47 -12.96 20.80
C LYS A 5 -2.94 -11.99 19.70
N ILE A 6 -2.49 -12.23 18.49
CA ILE A 6 -2.77 -11.35 17.36
C ILE A 6 -3.39 -12.14 16.20
N VAL A 7 -4.45 -11.59 15.62
CA VAL A 7 -4.98 -12.00 14.33
C VAL A 7 -4.51 -10.98 13.28
N LEU A 8 -3.88 -11.46 12.22
CA LEU A 8 -3.38 -10.63 11.11
C LEU A 8 -4.35 -10.65 9.94
N ALA A 9 -4.54 -9.51 9.26
CA ALA A 9 -5.28 -9.44 8.01
C ALA A 9 -4.55 -8.56 6.98
N GLY A 10 -4.11 -9.18 5.88
CA GLY A 10 -3.36 -8.50 4.81
C GLY A 10 -3.22 -9.39 3.60
N THR A 11 -2.88 -8.82 2.45
CA THR A 11 -2.86 -9.57 1.17
C THR A 11 -1.55 -9.41 0.39
N PRO A 12 -1.10 -8.19 0.01
CA PRO A 12 0.03 -8.00 -0.89
C PRO A 12 1.38 -8.14 -0.19
N ALA A 13 2.43 -8.15 -1.00
CA ALA A 13 3.81 -8.21 -0.55
C ALA A 13 4.20 -7.09 0.45
N PHE A 14 3.50 -5.96 0.42
CA PHE A 14 3.67 -4.87 1.39
C PHE A 14 3.50 -5.32 2.85
N ALA A 15 2.53 -6.20 3.10
CA ALA A 15 2.26 -6.68 4.45
C ALA A 15 3.27 -7.74 4.95
N VAL A 16 3.97 -8.44 4.04
CA VAL A 16 4.81 -9.59 4.40
C VAL A 16 5.93 -9.25 5.39
N PRO A 17 6.79 -8.23 5.17
CA PRO A 17 7.85 -7.89 6.14
C PRO A 17 7.27 -7.46 7.49
N VAL A 18 6.15 -6.75 7.49
CA VAL A 18 5.47 -6.31 8.73
C VAL A 18 4.97 -7.51 9.53
N PHE A 19 4.24 -8.40 8.86
CA PHE A 19 3.67 -9.59 9.50
C PHE A 19 4.75 -10.58 9.95
N GLU A 20 5.84 -10.71 9.20
CA GLU A 20 6.96 -11.57 9.61
C GLU A 20 7.57 -11.10 10.93
N GLN A 21 7.73 -9.79 11.14
CA GLN A 21 8.18 -9.24 12.43
C GLN A 21 7.17 -9.50 13.54
N VAL A 22 5.87 -9.40 13.27
CA VAL A 22 4.83 -9.69 14.26
C VAL A 22 4.83 -11.18 14.63
N ILE A 23 4.92 -12.08 13.65
CA ILE A 23 4.97 -13.54 13.87
C ILE A 23 6.14 -13.95 14.73
N GLN A 24 7.31 -13.34 14.51
CA GLN A 24 8.54 -13.68 15.25
C GLN A 24 8.52 -13.19 16.71
N ASN A 25 7.71 -12.19 17.05
CA ASN A 25 7.76 -11.51 18.35
C ASN A 25 6.48 -11.66 19.20
N PHE A 26 5.36 -12.04 18.61
CA PHE A 26 4.06 -12.17 19.27
C PHE A 26 3.44 -13.55 19.01
N ASP A 27 2.31 -13.82 19.67
CA ASP A 27 1.53 -15.04 19.46
C ASP A 27 0.50 -14.80 18.34
N VAL A 28 0.88 -15.09 17.09
CA VAL A 28 -0.03 -14.95 15.95
C VAL A 28 -0.86 -16.23 15.81
N ILE A 29 -2.15 -16.14 16.12
CA ILE A 29 -3.05 -17.30 16.15
C ILE A 29 -3.79 -17.54 14.83
N ALA A 30 -3.90 -16.54 13.96
CA ALA A 30 -4.48 -16.67 12.63
C ALA A 30 -3.99 -15.57 11.69
N LEU A 31 -3.98 -15.87 10.38
CA LEU A 31 -3.77 -14.92 9.30
C LEU A 31 -4.95 -14.96 8.34
N ILE A 32 -5.43 -13.80 7.92
CA ILE A 32 -6.52 -13.63 6.97
C ILE A 32 -5.98 -12.96 5.72
N SER A 33 -6.20 -13.56 4.57
CA SER A 33 -5.80 -13.03 3.26
C SER A 33 -7.00 -13.01 2.32
N GLN A 34 -6.95 -12.24 1.25
CA GLN A 34 -7.89 -12.41 0.16
C GLN A 34 -7.69 -13.78 -0.51
N PRO A 35 -8.71 -14.32 -1.18
CA PRO A 35 -8.56 -15.53 -1.99
C PRO A 35 -7.46 -15.38 -3.06
N ASP A 36 -6.85 -16.50 -3.42
CA ASP A 36 -5.95 -16.57 -4.55
C ASP A 36 -6.67 -16.13 -5.82
N ARG A 37 -5.99 -15.41 -6.69
CA ARG A 37 -6.57 -14.88 -7.93
C ARG A 37 -5.77 -15.35 -9.13
N PRO A 38 -6.45 -15.52 -10.30
CA PRO A 38 -5.73 -15.76 -11.54
C PRO A 38 -4.77 -14.61 -11.84
N ALA A 39 -3.49 -14.93 -12.00
CA ALA A 39 -2.47 -13.98 -12.42
C ALA A 39 -1.88 -14.42 -13.76
N ASN A 40 -1.44 -13.45 -14.56
CA ASN A 40 -0.79 -13.64 -15.85
C ASN A 40 -1.65 -14.26 -16.99
N ARG A 41 -1.04 -14.34 -18.18
CA ARG A 41 -1.63 -15.01 -19.35
C ARG A 41 -1.67 -16.52 -19.11
N GLY A 42 -2.84 -17.05 -18.76
CA GLY A 42 -3.03 -18.49 -18.53
C GLY A 42 -3.95 -18.85 -17.37
N TYR A 43 -4.50 -17.86 -16.65
CA TYR A 43 -5.47 -18.06 -15.55
C TYR A 43 -5.02 -19.01 -14.43
N LYS A 44 -3.71 -19.24 -14.27
CA LYS A 44 -3.19 -20.00 -13.14
C LYS A 44 -3.41 -19.20 -11.87
N LEU A 45 -4.02 -19.82 -10.85
CA LEU A 45 -4.17 -19.24 -9.53
C LEU A 45 -2.80 -19.04 -8.91
N GLU A 46 -2.48 -17.81 -8.53
CA GLU A 46 -1.27 -17.50 -7.78
C GLU A 46 -1.64 -17.28 -6.31
N PRO A 47 -0.91 -17.92 -5.38
CA PRO A 47 -1.12 -17.70 -3.95
C PRO A 47 -0.80 -16.25 -3.59
N THR A 48 -1.54 -15.70 -2.63
CA THR A 48 -1.22 -14.38 -2.11
C THR A 48 0.11 -14.40 -1.35
N PRO A 49 0.89 -13.31 -1.34
CA PRO A 49 2.14 -13.23 -0.58
C PRO A 49 1.97 -13.56 0.91
N THR A 50 0.88 -13.13 1.52
CA THR A 50 0.60 -13.43 2.93
C THR A 50 0.15 -14.87 3.19
N LYS A 51 -0.45 -15.56 2.20
CA LYS A 51 -0.68 -17.00 2.25
C LYS A 51 0.64 -17.76 2.32
N LEU A 52 1.60 -17.45 1.45
CA LEU A 52 2.92 -18.07 1.47
C LEU A 52 3.62 -17.85 2.82
N LEU A 53 3.43 -16.68 3.43
CA LEU A 53 3.94 -16.39 4.77
C LEU A 53 3.27 -17.26 5.84
N ALA A 54 1.94 -17.42 5.79
CA ALA A 54 1.20 -18.27 6.73
C ALA A 54 1.67 -19.74 6.62
N GLU A 55 1.83 -20.24 5.40
CA GLU A 55 2.35 -21.58 5.14
C GLU A 55 3.78 -21.76 5.68
N LYS A 56 4.66 -20.77 5.47
CA LYS A 56 6.05 -20.78 5.97
C LYS A 56 6.13 -20.94 7.49
N TYR A 57 5.22 -20.33 8.22
CA TYR A 57 5.22 -20.32 9.70
C TYR A 57 4.16 -21.24 10.31
N ASN A 58 3.46 -22.06 9.50
CA ASN A 58 2.38 -22.95 9.93
C ASN A 58 1.28 -22.25 10.73
N ILE A 59 0.90 -21.04 10.30
CA ILE A 59 -0.17 -20.25 10.93
C ILE A 59 -1.51 -20.60 10.26
N PRO A 60 -2.59 -20.82 11.05
CA PRO A 60 -3.93 -20.99 10.50
C PRO A 60 -4.31 -19.87 9.55
N LEU A 61 -4.71 -20.23 8.32
CA LEU A 61 -5.01 -19.29 7.25
C LEU A 61 -6.50 -19.30 6.90
N PHE A 62 -7.09 -18.12 6.79
CA PHE A 62 -8.45 -17.91 6.27
C PHE A 62 -8.39 -17.07 4.99
N GLN A 63 -9.10 -17.49 3.94
CA GLN A 63 -9.20 -16.77 2.67
C GLN A 63 -10.67 -16.55 2.25
N PRO A 64 -11.47 -15.81 3.05
CA PRO A 64 -12.87 -15.55 2.72
C PRO A 64 -13.01 -14.55 1.58
N ASN A 65 -14.08 -14.65 0.78
CA ASN A 65 -14.43 -13.61 -0.19
C ASN A 65 -14.84 -12.31 0.53
N LYS A 66 -15.50 -12.44 1.68
CA LYS A 66 -15.82 -11.33 2.59
C LYS A 66 -15.48 -11.76 4.00
N ILE A 67 -14.79 -10.92 4.76
CA ILE A 67 -14.40 -11.21 6.14
C ILE A 67 -15.60 -11.56 7.05
N SER A 68 -16.79 -11.07 6.73
CA SER A 68 -18.03 -11.40 7.44
C SER A 68 -18.42 -12.88 7.37
N GLU A 69 -17.89 -13.64 6.40
CA GLU A 69 -18.16 -15.08 6.24
C GLU A 69 -17.49 -15.92 7.34
N ILE A 70 -16.43 -15.40 7.94
CA ILE A 70 -15.69 -16.07 9.02
C ILE A 70 -15.91 -15.43 10.40
N TYR A 71 -16.97 -14.62 10.53
CA TYR A 71 -17.24 -13.89 11.77
C TYR A 71 -17.34 -14.82 12.99
N ASP A 72 -18.11 -15.92 12.89
CA ASP A 72 -18.33 -16.85 13.99
C ASP A 72 -17.01 -17.53 14.39
N SER A 73 -16.19 -17.95 13.42
CA SER A 73 -14.87 -18.50 13.68
C SER A 73 -13.96 -17.50 14.40
N LEU A 74 -14.00 -16.21 14.01
CA LEU A 74 -13.22 -15.17 14.68
C LEU A 74 -13.77 -14.86 16.08
N ALA A 75 -15.07 -14.90 16.27
CA ALA A 75 -15.71 -14.63 17.57
C ALA A 75 -15.42 -15.73 18.62
N GLU A 76 -15.18 -16.95 18.17
CA GLU A 76 -14.75 -18.06 19.04
C GLU A 76 -13.27 -17.99 19.43
N MET A 77 -12.46 -17.17 18.72
CA MET A 77 -11.05 -16.95 19.06
C MET A 77 -10.92 -15.92 20.18
N ASP A 78 -10.13 -16.26 21.19
CA ASP A 78 -9.71 -15.29 22.21
C ASP A 78 -8.40 -14.63 21.77
N PHE A 79 -8.46 -13.34 21.34
CA PHE A 79 -7.30 -12.60 20.88
C PHE A 79 -7.35 -11.12 21.28
N ASP A 80 -6.17 -10.52 21.40
CA ASP A 80 -6.02 -9.18 21.94
C ASP A 80 -6.03 -8.10 20.87
N ILE A 81 -5.36 -8.35 19.74
CA ILE A 81 -5.21 -7.35 18.66
C ILE A 81 -5.63 -7.96 17.32
N PHE A 82 -6.46 -7.22 16.60
CA PHE A 82 -6.70 -7.42 15.18
C PHE A 82 -5.84 -6.44 14.38
N LEU A 83 -4.76 -6.91 13.76
CA LEU A 83 -3.85 -6.05 13.01
C LEU A 83 -4.05 -6.18 11.52
N THR A 84 -4.36 -5.08 10.85
CA THR A 84 -4.49 -5.03 9.40
C THR A 84 -3.30 -4.30 8.75
N CYS A 85 -2.94 -4.75 7.56
CA CYS A 85 -1.95 -4.10 6.70
C CYS A 85 -2.28 -4.43 5.25
N ALA A 86 -2.77 -3.45 4.50
CA ALA A 86 -3.15 -3.59 3.09
C ALA A 86 -4.07 -4.81 2.81
N PHE A 87 -5.11 -5.00 3.60
CA PHE A 87 -6.02 -6.15 3.49
C PHE A 87 -6.93 -6.07 2.24
N GLY A 88 -7.44 -4.87 1.94
CA GLY A 88 -8.23 -4.61 0.74
C GLY A 88 -9.70 -5.08 0.82
N GLN A 89 -10.23 -5.35 2.01
CA GLN A 89 -11.66 -5.58 2.24
C GLN A 89 -12.19 -4.58 3.27
N ILE A 90 -13.47 -4.23 3.14
CA ILE A 90 -14.19 -3.48 4.17
C ILE A 90 -14.45 -4.42 5.35
N ILE A 91 -14.08 -3.99 6.55
CA ILE A 91 -14.24 -4.77 7.78
C ILE A 91 -15.46 -4.24 8.54
N PRO A 92 -16.50 -5.06 8.73
CA PRO A 92 -17.69 -4.66 9.47
C PRO A 92 -17.37 -4.32 10.92
N GLU A 93 -18.10 -3.38 11.50
CA GLU A 93 -17.91 -2.92 12.88
C GLU A 93 -17.98 -4.06 13.91
N LYS A 94 -18.83 -5.07 13.67
CA LYS A 94 -18.92 -6.25 14.54
C LYS A 94 -17.59 -7.03 14.61
N VAL A 95 -16.80 -7.06 13.51
CA VAL A 95 -15.47 -7.69 13.49
C VAL A 95 -14.45 -6.82 14.20
N LEU A 96 -14.52 -5.49 14.03
CA LEU A 96 -13.63 -4.54 14.72
C LEU A 96 -13.76 -4.57 16.24
N LYS A 97 -14.89 -5.07 16.76
CA LYS A 97 -15.17 -5.18 18.20
C LYS A 97 -14.78 -6.54 18.82
N LEU A 98 -14.26 -7.47 18.02
CA LEU A 98 -13.88 -8.80 18.52
C LEU A 98 -12.60 -8.81 19.37
N PRO A 99 -11.51 -8.08 19.01
CA PRO A 99 -10.29 -8.13 19.78
C PRO A 99 -10.47 -7.52 21.18
N ASN A 100 -9.82 -8.13 22.20
CA ASN A 100 -9.89 -7.69 23.59
C ASN A 100 -9.30 -6.28 23.81
N LEU A 101 -8.26 -5.90 23.05
CA LEU A 101 -7.61 -4.60 23.20
C LEU A 101 -8.00 -3.64 22.06
N ALA A 102 -7.72 -3.98 20.82
CA ALA A 102 -8.04 -3.11 19.69
C ALA A 102 -7.98 -3.78 18.32
N ALA A 103 -8.71 -3.20 17.36
CA ALA A 103 -8.45 -3.36 15.93
C ALA A 103 -7.57 -2.21 15.44
N LEU A 104 -6.43 -2.53 14.85
CA LEU A 104 -5.38 -1.61 14.42
C LEU A 104 -5.09 -1.76 12.92
N ASN A 105 -4.69 -0.66 12.28
CA ASN A 105 -4.25 -0.66 10.88
C ASN A 105 -2.89 0.00 10.72
N VAL A 106 -2.04 -0.60 9.87
CA VAL A 106 -0.81 0.01 9.38
C VAL A 106 -1.13 0.71 8.06
N HIS A 107 -1.28 2.03 8.11
CA HIS A 107 -1.66 2.85 6.96
C HIS A 107 -0.45 3.50 6.30
N GLY A 108 -0.39 3.48 4.97
CA GLY A 108 0.74 3.92 4.15
C GLY A 108 0.80 5.43 3.90
N SER A 109 0.46 6.26 4.88
CA SER A 109 0.64 7.71 4.83
C SER A 109 0.87 8.30 6.23
N LEU A 110 1.20 9.58 6.27
CA LEU A 110 1.17 10.41 7.47
C LEU A 110 -0.25 10.98 7.64
N LEU A 111 -1.15 10.21 8.26
CA LEU A 111 -2.51 10.67 8.55
C LEU A 111 -2.49 12.01 9.33
N PRO A 112 -3.45 12.91 9.08
CA PRO A 112 -4.72 12.70 8.38
C PRO A 112 -4.65 12.83 6.84
N LYS A 113 -3.47 13.01 6.24
CA LYS A 113 -3.34 13.03 4.78
C LYS A 113 -3.54 11.64 4.18
N TYR A 114 -4.25 11.59 3.05
CA TYR A 114 -4.38 10.41 2.20
C TYR A 114 -5.12 9.23 2.87
N ARG A 115 -6.28 9.48 3.50
CA ARG A 115 -7.21 8.41 3.83
C ARG A 115 -7.64 7.69 2.56
N GLY A 116 -7.65 6.35 2.54
CA GLY A 116 -8.16 5.57 1.41
C GLY A 116 -7.18 4.56 0.83
N ALA A 117 -7.43 4.16 -0.43
CA ALA A 117 -6.88 2.95 -1.02
C ALA A 117 -5.47 3.09 -1.63
N ALA A 118 -5.02 4.31 -1.96
CA ALA A 118 -3.79 4.52 -2.73
C ALA A 118 -2.87 5.63 -2.16
N PRO A 119 -2.63 5.69 -0.84
CA PRO A 119 -1.92 6.80 -0.20
C PRO A 119 -0.50 7.00 -0.77
N ILE A 120 0.22 5.93 -1.05
CA ILE A 120 1.59 5.95 -1.56
C ILE A 120 1.66 6.58 -2.94
N GLN A 121 0.73 6.18 -3.82
CA GLN A 121 0.66 6.73 -5.17
C GLN A 121 0.27 8.21 -5.15
N TYR A 122 -0.69 8.61 -4.31
CA TYR A 122 -1.12 10.00 -4.22
C TYR A 122 -0.03 10.92 -3.65
N ALA A 123 0.80 10.46 -2.71
CA ALA A 123 1.95 11.23 -2.23
C ALA A 123 2.93 11.56 -3.38
N LEU A 124 3.22 10.57 -4.24
CA LEU A 124 4.05 10.78 -5.44
C LEU A 124 3.35 11.67 -6.48
N TRP A 125 2.09 11.42 -6.75
CA TRP A 125 1.30 12.16 -7.75
C TRP A 125 1.22 13.65 -7.41
N ASN A 126 1.02 13.95 -6.12
CA ASN A 126 0.96 15.34 -5.65
C ASN A 126 2.34 15.99 -5.49
N GLY A 127 3.43 15.24 -5.71
CA GLY A 127 4.80 15.75 -5.62
C GLY A 127 5.25 16.01 -4.19
N ASP A 128 4.68 15.31 -3.20
CA ASP A 128 5.14 15.41 -1.81
C ASP A 128 6.62 15.03 -1.69
N THR A 129 7.33 15.69 -0.80
CA THR A 129 8.73 15.41 -0.48
C THR A 129 8.89 14.50 0.75
N GLU A 130 7.80 14.27 1.49
CA GLU A 130 7.75 13.43 2.68
C GLU A 130 6.47 12.59 2.67
N THR A 131 6.57 11.36 3.13
CA THR A 131 5.47 10.47 3.43
C THR A 131 5.78 9.66 4.68
N GLY A 132 5.04 8.59 4.95
CA GLY A 132 5.33 7.72 6.09
C GLY A 132 4.30 6.64 6.31
N ILE A 133 4.35 6.10 7.51
CA ILE A 133 3.44 5.06 8.00
C ILE A 133 2.78 5.56 9.28
N THR A 134 1.49 5.30 9.41
CA THR A 134 0.72 5.54 10.64
C THR A 134 0.14 4.23 11.16
N LEU A 135 0.42 3.89 12.43
CA LEU A 135 -0.38 2.91 13.16
C LEU A 135 -1.58 3.63 13.76
N MET A 136 -2.77 3.13 13.53
CA MET A 136 -4.02 3.80 13.92
C MET A 136 -5.07 2.81 14.42
N HIS A 137 -6.01 3.29 15.21
CA HIS A 137 -7.23 2.56 15.54
C HIS A 137 -8.14 2.42 14.32
N MET A 138 -8.77 1.27 14.17
CA MET A 138 -9.79 1.08 13.13
C MET A 138 -11.18 1.45 13.67
N VAL A 139 -11.90 2.21 12.88
CA VAL A 139 -13.30 2.58 13.11
C VAL A 139 -14.13 2.31 11.84
N LYS A 140 -15.45 2.46 11.91
CA LYS A 140 -16.34 2.23 10.76
C LYS A 140 -16.00 3.11 9.56
N ALA A 141 -15.62 4.37 9.80
CA ALA A 141 -15.21 5.30 8.75
C ALA A 141 -13.78 4.97 8.30
N MET A 142 -13.57 4.88 6.99
CA MET A 142 -12.29 4.48 6.40
C MET A 142 -11.15 5.41 6.84
N ASP A 143 -10.12 4.83 7.45
CA ASP A 143 -8.88 5.46 7.90
C ASP A 143 -9.08 6.72 8.77
N ALA A 144 -10.22 6.82 9.47
CA ALA A 144 -10.60 7.98 10.28
C ALA A 144 -10.40 7.79 11.80
N GLY A 145 -9.90 6.64 12.24
CA GLY A 145 -9.62 6.39 13.66
C GLY A 145 -8.40 7.15 14.17
N ASP A 146 -8.28 7.21 15.49
CA ASP A 146 -7.19 7.92 16.16
C ASP A 146 -5.83 7.33 15.80
N MET A 147 -4.87 8.22 15.61
CA MET A 147 -3.49 7.88 15.28
C MET A 147 -2.73 7.53 16.56
N ILE A 148 -2.03 6.39 16.57
CA ILE A 148 -1.26 5.93 17.73
C ILE A 148 0.19 6.40 17.63
N VAL A 149 0.80 6.23 16.46
CA VAL A 149 2.19 6.62 16.21
C VAL A 149 2.45 6.71 14.71
N LYS A 150 3.40 7.54 14.32
CA LYS A 150 3.81 7.76 12.92
C LYS A 150 5.32 7.61 12.77
N ALA A 151 5.75 7.14 11.61
CA ALA A 151 7.16 7.20 11.18
C ALA A 151 7.23 7.86 9.81
N LYS A 152 8.16 8.79 9.65
CA LYS A 152 8.34 9.60 8.44
C LYS A 152 9.38 8.99 7.51
N LEU A 153 9.23 9.26 6.22
CA LEU A 153 10.15 8.87 5.17
C LEU A 153 10.25 9.97 4.13
N GLU A 154 11.45 10.35 3.76
CA GLU A 154 11.70 11.27 2.64
C GLU A 154 11.39 10.60 1.30
N ILE A 155 10.74 11.33 0.41
CA ILE A 155 10.51 10.92 -0.98
C ILE A 155 11.61 11.51 -1.86
N LEU A 156 12.50 10.66 -2.35
CA LEU A 156 13.55 11.08 -3.25
C LEU A 156 13.02 11.39 -4.66
N PRO A 157 13.67 12.28 -5.42
CA PRO A 157 13.29 12.57 -6.81
C PRO A 157 13.29 11.33 -7.71
N THR A 158 14.06 10.31 -7.36
CA THR A 158 14.15 9.03 -8.09
C THR A 158 13.12 7.99 -7.64
N ASP A 159 12.37 8.26 -6.57
CA ASP A 159 11.39 7.30 -6.10
C ASP A 159 10.21 7.15 -7.04
N THR A 160 9.79 5.92 -7.19
CA THR A 160 8.56 5.49 -7.87
C THR A 160 7.65 4.80 -6.85
N SER A 161 6.40 4.50 -7.24
CA SER A 161 5.53 3.74 -6.34
C SER A 161 6.14 2.39 -5.95
N ASP A 162 6.83 1.69 -6.87
CA ASP A 162 7.48 0.42 -6.55
C ASP A 162 8.56 0.56 -5.47
N THR A 163 9.44 1.57 -5.59
CA THR A 163 10.50 1.80 -4.59
C THR A 163 9.91 2.28 -3.26
N LEU A 164 8.91 3.15 -3.32
CA LEU A 164 8.29 3.71 -2.13
C LEU A 164 7.46 2.67 -1.36
N PHE A 165 6.77 1.76 -2.05
CA PHE A 165 6.13 0.61 -1.42
C PHE A 165 7.13 -0.23 -0.62
N SER A 166 8.30 -0.53 -1.21
CA SER A 166 9.34 -1.31 -0.54
C SER A 166 9.92 -0.58 0.68
N LYS A 167 10.22 0.71 0.53
CA LYS A 167 10.76 1.54 1.61
C LYS A 167 9.78 1.67 2.78
N LEU A 168 8.50 1.93 2.51
CA LEU A 168 7.47 2.06 3.53
C LEU A 168 7.14 0.74 4.22
N SER A 169 7.14 -0.37 3.47
CA SER A 169 7.00 -1.71 4.04
C SER A 169 8.15 -2.02 5.02
N SER A 170 9.40 -1.70 4.65
CA SER A 170 10.56 -1.87 5.51
C SER A 170 10.51 -0.94 6.74
N LEU A 171 10.08 0.31 6.56
CA LEU A 171 9.89 1.25 7.66
C LEU A 171 8.84 0.75 8.65
N ALA A 172 7.73 0.24 8.17
CA ALA A 172 6.68 -0.36 9.02
C ALA A 172 7.22 -1.58 9.77
N ALA A 173 7.91 -2.48 9.08
CA ALA A 173 8.49 -3.69 9.67
C ALA A 173 9.50 -3.37 10.78
N SER A 174 10.35 -2.36 10.60
CA SER A 174 11.35 -1.98 11.60
C SER A 174 10.76 -1.36 12.87
N ASN A 175 9.52 -0.85 12.81
CA ASN A 175 8.87 -0.16 13.92
C ASN A 175 7.78 -1.00 14.61
N ILE A 176 7.13 -1.92 13.89
CA ILE A 176 5.88 -2.54 14.33
C ILE A 176 5.99 -3.26 15.68
N VAL A 177 7.09 -3.95 15.95
CA VAL A 177 7.29 -4.70 17.21
C VAL A 177 7.30 -3.74 18.40
N THR A 178 8.05 -2.64 18.30
CA THR A 178 8.10 -1.60 19.34
C THR A 178 6.74 -0.93 19.52
N TRP A 179 6.06 -0.61 18.43
CA TRP A 179 4.75 0.04 18.45
C TRP A 179 3.69 -0.83 19.13
N LEU A 180 3.58 -2.10 18.74
CA LEU A 180 2.62 -3.02 19.35
C LEU A 180 2.97 -3.34 20.81
N SER A 181 4.27 -3.45 21.15
CA SER A 181 4.71 -3.66 22.53
C SER A 181 4.37 -2.49 23.43
N ASN A 182 4.53 -1.26 22.94
CA ASN A 182 4.17 -0.05 23.67
C ASN A 182 2.65 0.08 23.79
N PHE A 183 1.92 -0.19 22.71
CA PHE A 183 0.46 -0.19 22.70
C PHE A 183 -0.10 -1.13 23.76
N ALA A 184 0.33 -2.37 23.77
CA ALA A 184 -0.14 -3.38 24.71
C ALA A 184 0.19 -3.07 26.19
N LYS A 185 1.22 -2.28 26.44
CA LYS A 185 1.58 -1.79 27.78
C LYS A 185 0.88 -0.48 28.17
N GLY A 186 -0.02 0.03 27.31
CA GLY A 186 -0.64 1.34 27.52
C GLY A 186 0.33 2.52 27.42
N LYS A 187 1.51 2.33 26.82
CA LYS A 187 2.55 3.36 26.65
C LYS A 187 2.42 4.06 25.30
N TYR A 188 1.27 4.65 25.05
CA TYR A 188 0.99 5.45 23.87
C TYR A 188 -0.01 6.55 24.20
N GLN A 189 -0.07 7.55 23.35
CA GLN A 189 -1.11 8.58 23.40
C GLN A 189 -1.76 8.65 22.03
N ALA A 190 -3.04 8.29 21.96
CA ALA A 190 -3.78 8.40 20.72
C ALA A 190 -4.08 9.87 20.42
N GLU A 191 -3.93 10.25 19.16
CA GLU A 191 -4.18 11.58 18.63
C GLU A 191 -5.38 11.53 17.68
N VAL A 192 -6.43 12.29 17.98
CA VAL A 192 -7.57 12.46 17.08
C VAL A 192 -7.12 13.15 15.80
N GLN A 193 -7.58 12.69 14.66
CA GLN A 193 -7.25 13.31 13.39
C GLN A 193 -7.93 14.68 13.24
N ASP A 194 -7.18 15.70 12.85
CA ASP A 194 -7.72 17.02 12.52
C ASP A 194 -8.43 16.95 11.15
N GLU A 195 -9.77 17.04 11.18
CA GLU A 195 -10.61 16.95 9.98
C GLU A 195 -10.33 18.06 8.96
N THR A 196 -9.74 19.19 9.37
CA THR A 196 -9.36 20.28 8.45
C THR A 196 -8.14 19.95 7.59
N LEU A 197 -7.33 18.97 8.01
CA LEU A 197 -6.11 18.51 7.33
C LEU A 197 -6.32 17.21 6.54
N VAL A 198 -7.52 16.65 6.59
CA VAL A 198 -7.83 15.40 5.89
C VAL A 198 -7.77 15.56 4.38
N THR A 199 -7.05 14.66 3.73
CA THR A 199 -7.11 14.46 2.29
C THR A 199 -7.41 13.01 1.96
N PHE A 200 -7.91 12.74 0.76
CA PHE A 200 -8.31 11.41 0.34
C PHE A 200 -7.44 10.89 -0.79
N SER A 201 -7.22 9.57 -0.79
CA SER A 201 -6.50 8.83 -1.82
C SER A 201 -7.36 7.67 -2.32
N PRO A 202 -8.38 7.94 -3.14
CA PRO A 202 -9.25 6.92 -3.68
C PRO A 202 -8.47 5.92 -4.55
N LYS A 203 -9.13 4.82 -4.89
CA LYS A 203 -8.55 3.83 -5.81
C LYS A 203 -8.26 4.49 -7.15
N LEU A 204 -7.06 4.27 -7.68
CA LEU A 204 -6.65 4.76 -8.99
C LEU A 204 -7.50 4.13 -10.11
N ASN A 205 -7.91 4.96 -11.06
CA ASN A 205 -8.65 4.54 -12.24
C ASN A 205 -7.70 4.40 -13.45
N LYS A 206 -8.14 3.71 -14.47
CA LYS A 206 -7.35 3.48 -15.68
C LYS A 206 -7.10 4.79 -16.44
N GLU A 207 -8.06 5.69 -16.41
CA GLU A 207 -8.02 7.01 -17.02
C GLU A 207 -6.96 7.91 -16.38
N ASP A 208 -6.71 7.75 -15.09
CA ASP A 208 -5.69 8.49 -14.35
C ASP A 208 -4.27 8.24 -14.88
N SER A 209 -4.05 7.14 -15.59
CA SER A 209 -2.75 6.79 -16.17
C SER A 209 -2.46 7.48 -17.53
N TYR A 210 -3.40 8.26 -18.06
CA TYR A 210 -3.15 9.03 -19.30
C TYR A 210 -2.28 10.25 -19.03
N LEU A 211 -1.23 10.40 -19.84
CA LEU A 211 -0.35 11.56 -19.84
C LEU A 211 -0.85 12.54 -20.90
N ASN A 212 -1.66 13.51 -20.47
CA ASN A 212 -2.13 14.57 -21.35
C ASN A 212 -0.97 15.52 -21.72
N PRO A 213 -0.73 15.84 -23.00
CA PRO A 213 0.28 16.82 -23.41
C PRO A 213 0.10 18.22 -22.79
N GLU A 214 -1.11 18.57 -22.35
CA GLU A 214 -1.40 19.83 -21.66
C GLU A 214 -0.90 19.87 -20.20
N PHE A 215 -0.46 18.75 -19.64
CA PHE A 215 0.15 18.75 -18.32
C PHE A 215 1.49 19.49 -18.31
N SER A 216 1.85 20.07 -17.18
CA SER A 216 3.23 20.47 -16.95
C SER A 216 4.16 19.24 -16.91
N THR A 217 5.45 19.45 -17.20
CA THR A 217 6.45 18.38 -17.08
C THR A 217 6.51 17.81 -15.66
N GLU A 218 6.27 18.64 -14.65
CA GLU A 218 6.27 18.22 -13.24
C GLU A 218 5.08 17.31 -12.93
N GLU A 219 3.86 17.69 -13.35
CA GLU A 219 2.67 16.85 -13.20
C GLU A 219 2.82 15.51 -13.92
N ALA A 220 3.29 15.54 -15.16
CA ALA A 220 3.52 14.32 -15.93
C ALA A 220 4.59 13.42 -15.29
N PHE A 221 5.68 14.00 -14.80
CA PHE A 221 6.74 13.26 -14.13
C PHE A 221 6.27 12.61 -12.83
N ASN A 222 5.55 13.35 -11.99
CA ASN A 222 4.98 12.85 -10.75
C ASN A 222 3.96 11.74 -11.01
N ARG A 223 3.12 11.89 -12.04
CA ARG A 223 2.17 10.86 -12.47
C ARG A 223 2.89 9.60 -12.93
N ILE A 224 3.95 9.72 -13.74
CA ILE A 224 4.76 8.56 -14.16
C ILE A 224 5.32 7.83 -12.93
N ARG A 225 5.89 8.53 -11.96
CA ARG A 225 6.41 7.92 -10.72
C ARG A 225 5.33 7.24 -9.90
N ALA A 226 4.17 7.87 -9.77
CA ALA A 226 3.02 7.34 -9.01
C ALA A 226 2.45 6.04 -9.60
N PHE A 227 2.50 5.88 -10.91
CA PHE A 227 1.97 4.71 -11.63
C PHE A 227 3.01 3.67 -12.01
N SER A 228 4.30 3.92 -11.74
CA SER A 228 5.39 2.99 -12.07
C SER A 228 5.46 1.85 -11.05
N SER A 229 5.58 0.62 -11.45
CA SER A 229 5.56 0.09 -12.82
C SER A 229 4.19 -0.49 -13.21
N ASN A 230 3.25 -0.55 -12.29
CA ASN A 230 1.92 -1.13 -12.50
C ASN A 230 0.84 -0.15 -12.03
N PRO A 231 -0.07 0.27 -12.92
CA PRO A 231 -0.27 -0.18 -14.30
C PRO A 231 0.69 0.46 -15.34
N GLY A 232 1.53 1.43 -14.94
CA GLY A 232 2.25 2.33 -15.80
C GLY A 232 1.36 3.41 -16.41
N CYS A 233 1.94 4.56 -16.73
CA CYS A 233 1.25 5.58 -17.50
C CYS A 233 1.19 5.22 -18.98
N TYR A 234 0.42 5.98 -19.76
CA TYR A 234 0.50 5.91 -21.22
C TYR A 234 0.45 7.30 -21.86
N TYR A 235 1.11 7.39 -22.99
CA TYR A 235 1.17 8.57 -23.86
C TYR A 235 0.79 8.17 -25.29
N LEU A 236 0.30 9.10 -26.10
CA LEU A 236 -0.03 8.86 -27.50
C LEU A 236 1.06 9.44 -28.41
N ILE A 237 1.68 8.60 -29.22
CA ILE A 237 2.66 8.99 -30.25
C ILE A 237 2.09 8.56 -31.59
N ASN A 238 1.80 9.53 -32.46
CA ASN A 238 1.13 9.27 -33.74
C ASN A 238 -0.09 8.37 -33.58
N GLU A 239 -0.98 8.74 -32.63
CA GLU A 239 -2.21 8.02 -32.27
C GLU A 239 -2.00 6.59 -31.73
N LYS A 240 -0.76 6.14 -31.58
CA LYS A 240 -0.43 4.84 -30.98
C LYS A 240 -0.13 4.98 -29.50
N ARG A 241 -0.71 4.08 -28.73
CA ARG A 241 -0.47 4.04 -27.29
C ARG A 241 0.90 3.49 -26.96
N VAL A 242 1.64 4.23 -26.16
CA VAL A 242 2.94 3.80 -25.60
C VAL A 242 2.81 3.81 -24.08
N LYS A 243 3.06 2.69 -23.43
CA LYS A 243 3.18 2.64 -21.98
C LYS A 243 4.49 3.26 -21.54
N ILE A 244 4.42 4.11 -20.52
CA ILE A 244 5.56 4.79 -19.92
C ILE A 244 5.67 4.31 -18.48
N TYR A 245 6.79 3.69 -18.13
CA TYR A 245 7.05 3.20 -16.78
C TYR A 245 8.01 4.12 -16.02
N TYR A 246 8.96 4.73 -16.74
CA TYR A 246 9.84 5.74 -16.17
C TYR A 246 10.29 6.75 -17.23
N ALA A 247 10.55 7.99 -16.79
CA ALA A 247 11.08 9.05 -17.62
C ALA A 247 12.11 9.88 -16.83
N SER A 248 13.01 10.53 -17.56
CA SER A 248 13.97 11.49 -17.04
C SER A 248 13.55 12.92 -17.37
N LYS A 249 13.80 13.86 -16.48
CA LYS A 249 13.70 15.30 -16.75
C LYS A 249 14.86 15.80 -17.63
N GLN A 250 15.97 15.07 -17.65
CA GLN A 250 17.12 15.39 -18.48
C GLN A 250 17.11 14.53 -19.74
N LYS A 251 17.65 15.10 -20.84
CA LYS A 251 17.76 14.38 -22.11
C LYS A 251 18.65 13.15 -21.93
N VAL A 252 18.13 12.00 -22.33
CA VAL A 252 18.84 10.72 -22.34
C VAL A 252 18.98 10.24 -23.76
N PRO A 253 20.17 9.82 -24.23
CA PRO A 253 20.37 9.27 -25.57
C PRO A 253 19.44 8.08 -25.82
N ASN A 254 18.87 8.01 -27.01
CA ASN A 254 17.93 6.96 -27.44
C ASN A 254 16.58 6.89 -26.67
N ALA A 255 16.34 7.75 -25.69
CA ALA A 255 15.04 7.84 -25.02
C ALA A 255 13.99 8.52 -25.92
N ILE A 256 12.73 8.14 -25.71
CA ILE A 256 11.62 8.78 -26.42
C ILE A 256 11.33 10.13 -25.78
N LYS A 257 11.31 11.18 -26.59
CA LYS A 257 10.89 12.50 -26.15
C LYS A 257 9.36 12.54 -26.01
N LEU A 258 8.88 13.02 -24.89
CA LEU A 258 7.47 13.26 -24.60
C LEU A 258 7.30 14.77 -24.37
N ASP A 259 6.51 15.42 -25.21
CA ASP A 259 6.28 16.86 -25.13
C ASP A 259 5.06 17.20 -24.26
N PHE A 260 5.22 18.21 -23.40
CA PHE A 260 4.20 18.72 -22.47
C PHE A 260 4.11 20.23 -22.56
N ALA A 261 3.13 20.85 -21.89
CA ALA A 261 2.83 22.27 -22.01
C ALA A 261 4.02 23.22 -21.79
N ASN A 262 4.95 22.89 -20.90
CA ASN A 262 6.08 23.75 -20.53
C ASN A 262 7.45 23.11 -20.74
N GLY A 263 7.54 22.02 -21.51
CA GLY A 263 8.81 21.34 -21.77
C GLY A 263 8.65 19.89 -22.16
N SER A 264 9.70 19.10 -21.92
CA SER A 264 9.72 17.69 -22.35
C SER A 264 10.30 16.78 -21.27
N LEU A 265 9.83 15.53 -21.28
CA LEU A 265 10.43 14.42 -20.55
C LEU A 265 10.99 13.40 -21.54
N TRP A 266 11.89 12.55 -21.07
CA TRP A 266 12.50 11.48 -21.88
C TRP A 266 12.17 10.14 -21.28
N ALA A 267 11.30 9.36 -21.95
CA ALA A 267 10.91 8.02 -21.48
C ALA A 267 12.11 7.07 -21.64
N THR A 268 12.59 6.57 -20.51
CA THR A 268 13.73 5.64 -20.43
C THR A 268 13.28 4.21 -20.17
N ASP A 269 12.05 4.00 -19.71
CA ASP A 269 11.44 2.70 -19.56
C ASP A 269 10.01 2.74 -20.11
N TYR A 270 9.79 2.07 -21.26
CA TYR A 270 8.56 2.18 -22.03
C TYR A 270 8.25 0.92 -22.83
N GLN A 271 7.00 0.83 -23.31
CA GLN A 271 6.55 -0.28 -24.13
C GLN A 271 5.50 0.17 -25.14
N PHE A 272 5.78 0.01 -26.43
CA PHE A 272 4.77 0.11 -27.48
C PHE A 272 3.81 -1.09 -27.42
N GLU A 273 2.56 -0.89 -27.83
CA GLU A 273 1.62 -2.00 -27.97
C GLU A 273 2.21 -3.10 -28.84
N THR A 274 2.03 -4.35 -28.42
CA THR A 274 2.54 -5.56 -29.09
C THR A 274 4.07 -5.70 -29.19
N LYS A 275 4.85 -4.77 -28.62
CA LYS A 275 6.31 -4.82 -28.62
C LYS A 275 6.86 -5.22 -27.24
N LYS A 276 8.15 -5.57 -27.22
CA LYS A 276 8.87 -5.79 -25.95
C LYS A 276 9.08 -4.46 -25.22
N ARG A 277 9.11 -4.52 -23.90
CA ARG A 277 9.48 -3.39 -23.03
C ARG A 277 10.94 -3.02 -23.27
N VAL A 278 11.21 -1.73 -23.40
CA VAL A 278 12.54 -1.16 -23.62
C VAL A 278 12.95 -0.43 -22.35
N LYS A 279 14.14 -0.72 -21.86
CA LYS A 279 14.80 0.00 -20.76
C LYS A 279 16.11 0.57 -21.27
N ILE A 280 16.30 1.86 -21.04
CA ILE A 280 17.51 2.63 -21.37
C ILE A 280 18.10 3.02 -20.01
N GLY A 281 19.17 2.40 -19.64
CA GLY A 281 19.82 2.62 -18.34
C GLY A 281 21.26 2.88 -18.50
#